data_520dc06becca1d0a975f38a60145c2c1
#
_entry.id   520dc06becca1d0a975f38a60145c2c1
#
_cell.length_a   1.000
_cell.length_b   1.000
_cell.length_c   1.000
_cell.angle_alpha   90.00
_cell.angle_beta   90.00
_cell.angle_gamma   90.00
#
_symmetry.space_group_name_H-M   'P 1'
#
loop_
_entity.id
_entity.type
_entity.pdbx_description
1 polymer ?
#
loop_
_entity_poly.entity_id
_entity_poly.type
_entity_poly.pdbx_seq_one_letter_code
_entity_poly.pdbx_strand_id
1 'polypeptide(L)'
;MLLTGISSACGAENADSGSSPLDSIEVSLLTCQPHDEVYSLYGHTAIRVKNSITGTDWAVNYGVFDFNTDYFVAKFVFGITDYMLGIFPFDDFLKEYKFFGSGVFQQRINLSTSEKEAFMQALVENARPENVVYRYNYYYNNCTTRARDIIYGALEGEVSKPEECGLTFRELIHSKNEDQRWARCGNDMLLGVGSDKMASPEEAEFLPEYLMKDFETARVTYPDGTQKALVDSAFWVLMPGQPWHPADAVDMPLTPIQCAWIVFAAILAYTLFSLCLMARGSGRSLKTLRIIDYALCCLYALAGLMLFAMLFSQHPTVRLNLQILMFCPLWFITAWPTARSSKGWIVMAVALTAFFLGNFVQSYAEGANVLALALSLIIAKNIMQKFAQSKKKHYFCRVFTNN
;
A
#
# COMPACT_ATOMS: atom_id res chain seq x y z
N MET A 1 -6.01 33.56 7.97
CA MET A 1 -4.74 34.06 8.52
C MET A 1 -3.48 33.49 7.82
N LEU A 2 -3.49 32.25 7.31
CA LEU A 2 -2.36 31.66 6.56
C LEU A 2 -2.15 32.24 5.14
N LEU A 3 -3.21 32.58 4.42
CA LEU A 3 -3.14 33.15 3.06
C LEU A 3 -2.57 34.58 3.05
N THR A 4 -2.70 35.35 4.13
CA THR A 4 -2.17 36.72 4.22
C THR A 4 -0.66 36.77 4.37
N GLY A 5 -0.02 35.75 4.95
CA GLY A 5 1.44 35.65 5.08
C GLY A 5 2.14 35.34 3.74
N ILE A 6 1.52 34.53 2.90
CA ILE A 6 2.05 34.16 1.58
C ILE A 6 1.84 35.29 0.57
N SER A 7 0.66 35.97 0.61
CA SER A 7 0.39 37.15 -0.24
C SER A 7 1.28 38.35 0.08
N SER A 8 1.71 38.53 1.34
CA SER A 8 2.63 39.61 1.70
C SER A 8 4.03 39.43 1.14
N ALA A 9 4.45 38.21 0.80
CA ALA A 9 5.73 37.95 0.16
C ALA A 9 5.73 38.34 -1.34
N CYS A 10 4.55 38.38 -1.98
CA CYS A 10 4.38 38.78 -3.38
C CYS A 10 4.06 40.29 -3.56
N GLY A 11 3.71 41.00 -2.48
CA GLY A 11 3.13 42.36 -2.56
C GLY A 11 4.00 43.50 -2.05
N ALA A 12 5.31 43.35 -1.88
CA ALA A 12 6.19 44.47 -1.51
C ALA A 12 6.69 45.23 -2.75
N GLU A 13 5.88 46.12 -3.28
CA GLU A 13 6.36 47.24 -4.09
C GLU A 13 7.08 48.24 -3.17
N ASN A 14 8.38 48.30 -3.28
CA ASN A 14 9.37 49.34 -3.05
C ASN A 14 10.64 48.79 -2.38
N ALA A 15 11.62 48.41 -3.18
CA ALA A 15 13.01 48.39 -2.73
C ALA A 15 13.93 48.88 -3.84
N ASP A 16 14.55 49.97 -3.60
CA ASP A 16 15.67 50.54 -4.34
C ASP A 16 16.94 49.70 -4.01
N SER A 17 17.03 48.55 -4.69
CA SER A 17 18.25 47.77 -4.91
C SER A 17 17.90 46.58 -5.80
N GLY A 18 18.62 46.37 -6.90
CA GLY A 18 18.34 45.47 -8.00
C GLY A 18 18.21 43.95 -7.70
N SER A 19 17.73 43.57 -6.53
CA SER A 19 17.40 42.20 -6.14
C SER A 19 15.88 42.04 -5.93
N SER A 20 15.31 41.01 -6.56
CA SER A 20 13.90 40.67 -6.37
C SER A 20 13.65 40.20 -4.92
N PRO A 21 12.51 40.54 -4.27
CA PRO A 21 12.10 39.97 -3.00
C PRO A 21 12.10 38.42 -3.01
N LEU A 22 11.95 37.81 -4.18
CA LEU A 22 11.97 36.35 -4.38
C LEU A 22 13.39 35.77 -4.27
N ASP A 23 14.44 36.57 -4.43
CA ASP A 23 15.84 36.11 -4.27
C ASP A 23 16.12 35.62 -2.85
N SER A 24 15.40 36.19 -1.87
CA SER A 24 15.47 35.77 -0.46
C SER A 24 14.75 34.47 -0.12
N ILE A 25 13.96 33.93 -1.08
CA ILE A 25 13.22 32.68 -0.90
C ILE A 25 14.11 31.50 -1.26
N GLU A 26 14.20 30.54 -0.36
CA GLU A 26 14.81 29.23 -0.55
C GLU A 26 13.72 28.16 -0.55
N VAL A 27 13.70 27.31 -1.58
CA VAL A 27 12.81 26.13 -1.69
C VAL A 27 13.65 24.89 -1.56
N SER A 28 13.26 23.97 -0.71
CA SER A 28 13.98 22.71 -0.51
C SER A 28 13.05 21.53 -0.44
N LEU A 29 13.46 20.40 -1.03
CA LEU A 29 12.83 19.10 -0.79
C LEU A 29 13.29 18.56 0.56
N LEU A 30 12.37 18.08 1.37
CA LEU A 30 12.63 17.39 2.63
C LEU A 30 12.29 15.91 2.46
N THR A 31 13.27 15.04 2.73
CA THR A 31 13.08 13.60 2.81
C THR A 31 13.20 13.15 4.24
N CYS A 32 12.08 12.70 4.79
CA CYS A 32 11.97 12.27 6.18
C CYS A 32 12.09 10.75 6.24
N GLN A 33 12.97 10.27 7.13
CA GLN A 33 13.16 8.84 7.33
C GLN A 33 11.94 8.20 7.98
N PRO A 34 11.69 6.90 7.72
CA PRO A 34 10.63 6.15 8.38
C PRO A 34 10.87 6.04 9.90
N HIS A 35 9.80 5.71 10.61
CA HIS A 35 9.80 5.25 12.00
C HIS A 35 8.86 4.04 12.16
N ASP A 36 8.74 3.48 13.37
CA ASP A 36 8.06 2.19 13.60
C ASP A 36 6.54 2.20 13.39
N GLU A 37 5.92 3.36 13.21
CA GLU A 37 4.49 3.43 12.89
C GLU A 37 4.22 2.97 11.46
N VAL A 38 3.19 2.15 11.28
CA VAL A 38 2.86 1.51 9.99
C VAL A 38 2.69 2.51 8.85
N TYR A 39 2.13 3.69 9.11
CA TYR A 39 1.95 4.75 8.10
C TYR A 39 3.25 5.42 7.68
N SER A 40 4.29 5.33 8.51
CA SER A 40 5.59 5.96 8.29
C SER A 40 6.63 5.04 7.64
N LEU A 41 6.36 3.74 7.49
CA LEU A 41 7.34 2.73 7.00
C LEU A 41 7.98 3.08 5.65
N TYR A 42 7.31 3.89 4.86
CA TYR A 42 7.78 4.29 3.52
C TYR A 42 8.52 5.63 3.52
N GLY A 43 8.67 6.26 4.69
CA GLY A 43 9.17 7.61 4.83
C GLY A 43 8.14 8.66 4.40
N HIS A 44 8.56 9.93 4.37
CA HIS A 44 7.69 11.03 4.01
C HIS A 44 8.45 12.11 3.23
N THR A 45 7.73 12.86 2.39
CA THR A 45 8.27 13.99 1.65
C THR A 45 7.48 15.26 1.98
N ALA A 46 8.20 16.34 2.26
CA ALA A 46 7.65 17.68 2.40
C ALA A 46 8.51 18.70 1.63
N ILE A 47 8.04 19.93 1.54
CA ILE A 47 8.81 21.02 0.95
C ILE A 47 9.04 22.07 2.06
N ARG A 48 10.27 22.58 2.18
CA ARG A 48 10.57 23.72 3.03
C ARG A 48 10.63 24.99 2.19
N VAL A 49 9.93 26.02 2.62
CA VAL A 49 9.99 27.36 2.05
C VAL A 49 10.49 28.33 3.13
N LYS A 50 11.69 28.87 2.93
CA LYS A 50 12.32 29.80 3.86
C LYS A 50 12.56 31.15 3.19
N ASN A 51 12.23 32.22 3.89
CA ASN A 51 12.54 33.57 3.45
C ASN A 51 13.51 34.21 4.46
N SER A 52 14.73 34.54 4.01
CA SER A 52 15.79 35.06 4.85
C SER A 52 15.57 36.52 5.28
N ILE A 53 14.75 37.29 4.55
CA ILE A 53 14.43 38.68 4.86
C ILE A 53 13.31 38.78 5.89
N THR A 54 12.21 38.05 5.68
CA THR A 54 11.06 38.08 6.61
C THR A 54 11.25 37.20 7.82
N GLY A 55 12.20 36.27 7.78
CA GLY A 55 12.42 35.25 8.81
C GLY A 55 11.37 34.15 8.82
N THR A 56 10.48 34.09 7.80
CA THR A 56 9.49 33.01 7.69
C THR A 56 10.16 31.71 7.28
N ASP A 57 9.74 30.60 7.90
CA ASP A 57 10.30 29.26 7.67
C ASP A 57 9.16 28.24 7.81
N TRP A 58 8.71 27.69 6.68
CA TRP A 58 7.52 26.86 6.59
C TRP A 58 7.83 25.49 6.03
N ALA A 59 7.20 24.47 6.58
CA ALA A 59 7.07 23.15 5.98
C ALA A 59 5.71 23.04 5.29
N VAL A 60 5.75 22.79 3.99
CA VAL A 60 4.60 22.50 3.13
C VAL A 60 4.47 20.99 3.07
N ASN A 61 3.43 20.46 3.70
CA ASN A 61 3.22 19.04 3.94
C ASN A 61 1.98 18.57 3.20
N TYR A 62 2.17 17.82 2.11
CA TYR A 62 1.11 17.06 1.47
C TYR A 62 0.91 15.75 2.23
N GLY A 63 -0.33 15.31 2.41
CA GLY A 63 -0.61 14.06 3.10
C GLY A 63 -1.08 14.22 4.54
N VAL A 64 -1.50 15.43 4.94
CA VAL A 64 -2.22 15.61 6.20
C VAL A 64 -3.58 14.93 6.08
N PHE A 65 -3.92 14.09 7.06
CA PHE A 65 -5.18 13.37 7.11
C PHE A 65 -5.66 13.23 8.55
N ASP A 66 -6.95 12.94 8.73
CA ASP A 66 -7.57 12.75 10.03
C ASP A 66 -8.12 11.34 10.16
N PHE A 67 -7.53 10.55 11.05
CA PHE A 67 -8.00 9.19 11.38
C PHE A 67 -9.41 9.19 12.02
N ASN A 68 -9.85 10.30 12.62
CA ASN A 68 -11.15 10.42 13.24
C ASN A 68 -12.28 10.70 12.21
N THR A 69 -11.93 10.79 10.92
CA THR A 69 -12.95 10.93 9.88
C THR A 69 -13.88 9.72 9.89
N ASP A 70 -15.20 9.97 9.90
CA ASP A 70 -16.21 8.92 9.86
C ASP A 70 -15.95 7.90 8.75
N TYR A 71 -15.98 6.62 9.12
CA TYR A 71 -15.74 5.49 8.21
C TYR A 71 -14.37 5.48 7.53
N PHE A 72 -13.31 6.00 8.18
CA PHE A 72 -11.96 6.10 7.61
C PHE A 72 -11.51 4.78 6.96
N VAL A 73 -11.63 3.65 7.66
CA VAL A 73 -11.20 2.32 7.13
C VAL A 73 -11.99 1.96 5.86
N ALA A 74 -13.31 2.19 5.85
CA ALA A 74 -14.12 1.90 4.66
C ALA A 74 -13.72 2.82 3.49
N LYS A 75 -13.53 4.12 3.75
CA LYS A 75 -13.04 5.07 2.74
C LYS A 75 -11.69 4.65 2.18
N PHE A 76 -10.77 4.19 3.04
CA PHE A 76 -9.47 3.69 2.62
C PHE A 76 -9.60 2.45 1.72
N VAL A 77 -10.39 1.45 2.12
CA VAL A 77 -10.64 0.23 1.32
C VAL A 77 -11.20 0.58 -0.07
N PHE A 78 -12.13 1.53 -0.15
CA PHE A 78 -12.71 1.95 -1.42
C PHE A 78 -11.85 2.95 -2.20
N GLY A 79 -10.71 3.40 -1.67
CA GLY A 79 -9.82 4.37 -2.31
C GLY A 79 -10.46 5.76 -2.46
N ILE A 80 -11.30 6.15 -1.50
CA ILE A 80 -11.98 7.44 -1.45
C ILE A 80 -11.54 8.29 -0.26
N THR A 81 -10.34 8.02 0.27
CA THR A 81 -9.70 8.85 1.29
C THR A 81 -9.21 10.16 0.69
N ASP A 82 -9.57 11.25 1.31
CA ASP A 82 -9.11 12.58 0.96
C ASP A 82 -8.06 13.03 1.97
N TYR A 83 -6.95 13.53 1.45
CA TYR A 83 -5.86 14.12 2.21
C TYR A 83 -5.79 15.60 1.88
N MET A 84 -5.06 16.37 2.69
CA MET A 84 -4.95 17.80 2.50
C MET A 84 -3.50 18.29 2.58
N LEU A 85 -3.28 19.44 1.96
CA LEU A 85 -2.09 20.24 2.14
C LEU A 85 -2.13 20.92 3.49
N GLY A 86 -1.10 20.73 4.31
CA GLY A 86 -0.84 21.51 5.53
C GLY A 86 0.39 22.40 5.39
N ILE A 87 0.37 23.57 5.99
CA ILE A 87 1.52 24.46 6.05
C ILE A 87 1.76 24.76 7.52
N PHE A 88 2.93 24.40 8.01
CA PHE A 88 3.31 24.48 9.42
C PHE A 88 4.63 25.25 9.60
N PRO A 89 4.87 25.92 10.75
CA PRO A 89 6.22 26.37 11.10
C PRO A 89 7.20 25.19 11.02
N PHE A 90 8.37 25.41 10.43
CA PHE A 90 9.33 24.33 10.19
C PHE A 90 9.80 23.67 11.52
N ASP A 91 9.97 24.44 12.59
CA ASP A 91 10.33 23.90 13.90
C ASP A 91 9.24 22.98 14.48
N ASP A 92 7.97 23.27 14.21
CA ASP A 92 6.85 22.41 14.64
C ASP A 92 6.83 21.11 13.83
N PHE A 93 7.08 21.19 12.53
CA PHE A 93 7.22 20.03 11.67
C PHE A 93 8.33 19.08 12.14
N LEU A 94 9.47 19.61 12.58
CA LEU A 94 10.58 18.78 13.06
C LEU A 94 10.31 18.08 14.39
N LYS A 95 9.31 18.50 15.17
CA LYS A 95 9.03 17.92 16.52
C LYS A 95 8.66 16.45 16.41
N GLU A 96 7.89 16.07 15.41
CA GLU A 96 7.49 14.67 15.14
C GLU A 96 8.73 13.80 14.93
N TYR A 97 9.60 14.19 14.00
CA TYR A 97 10.80 13.41 13.66
C TYR A 97 11.82 13.35 14.81
N LYS A 98 11.94 14.45 15.60
CA LYS A 98 12.74 14.43 16.82
C LYS A 98 12.20 13.45 17.85
N PHE A 99 10.87 13.38 18.00
CA PHE A 99 10.23 12.46 18.93
C PHE A 99 10.49 11.01 18.58
N PHE A 100 10.36 10.65 17.28
CA PHE A 100 10.58 9.30 16.79
C PHE A 100 12.06 8.95 16.53
N GLY A 101 12.99 9.88 16.68
CA GLY A 101 14.39 9.67 16.36
C GLY A 101 14.69 9.55 14.87
N SER A 102 13.76 9.96 14.01
CA SER A 102 13.89 9.90 12.56
C SER A 102 14.68 11.10 12.03
N GLY A 103 15.51 10.87 11.02
CA GLY A 103 16.25 11.95 10.35
C GLY A 103 15.40 12.69 9.31
N VAL A 104 15.78 13.96 9.07
CA VAL A 104 15.21 14.77 7.97
C VAL A 104 16.37 15.28 7.12
N PHE A 105 16.41 14.84 5.87
CA PHE A 105 17.39 15.25 4.87
C PHE A 105 16.81 16.34 4.00
N GLN A 106 17.57 17.41 3.75
CA GLN A 106 17.18 18.56 2.96
C GLN A 106 18.03 18.66 1.71
N GLN A 107 17.36 18.89 0.56
CA GLN A 107 17.97 19.20 -0.72
C GLN A 107 17.43 20.55 -1.20
N ARG A 108 18.30 21.58 -1.25
CA ARG A 108 17.92 22.91 -1.73
C ARG A 108 17.83 22.90 -3.24
N ILE A 109 16.67 23.34 -3.76
CA ILE A 109 16.38 23.36 -5.19
C ILE A 109 16.95 24.62 -5.82
N ASN A 110 17.67 24.44 -6.90
CA ASN A 110 18.33 25.53 -7.63
C ASN A 110 17.35 26.21 -8.59
N LEU A 111 16.46 27.06 -8.06
CA LEU A 111 15.46 27.78 -8.82
C LEU A 111 15.96 29.17 -9.22
N SER A 112 15.68 29.61 -10.47
CA SER A 112 15.77 31.00 -10.89
C SER A 112 14.70 31.85 -10.21
N THR A 113 14.77 33.17 -10.31
CA THR A 113 13.76 34.07 -9.76
C THR A 113 12.39 33.84 -10.37
N SER A 114 12.31 33.60 -11.71
CA SER A 114 11.06 33.28 -12.41
C SER A 114 10.50 31.92 -11.99
N GLU A 115 11.35 30.91 -11.81
CA GLU A 115 10.93 29.59 -11.34
C GLU A 115 10.44 29.63 -9.88
N LYS A 116 11.05 30.47 -9.01
CA LYS A 116 10.55 30.72 -7.66
C LYS A 116 9.17 31.38 -7.67
N GLU A 117 8.96 32.33 -8.58
CA GLU A 117 7.65 32.98 -8.74
C GLU A 117 6.59 31.95 -9.18
N ALA A 118 6.87 31.14 -10.20
CA ALA A 118 5.99 30.06 -10.66
C ALA A 118 5.67 29.05 -9.54
N PHE A 119 6.68 28.65 -8.77
CA PHE A 119 6.50 27.75 -7.62
C PHE A 119 5.58 28.36 -6.55
N MET A 120 5.82 29.64 -6.18
CA MET A 120 5.01 30.33 -5.16
C MET A 120 3.57 30.52 -5.63
N GLN A 121 3.35 30.84 -6.91
CA GLN A 121 1.99 30.93 -7.49
C GLN A 121 1.27 29.58 -7.45
N ALA A 122 1.95 28.48 -7.82
CA ALA A 122 1.40 27.14 -7.76
C ALA A 122 1.09 26.71 -6.30
N LEU A 123 1.94 27.06 -5.34
CA LEU A 123 1.71 26.78 -3.93
C LEU A 123 0.48 27.54 -3.39
N VAL A 124 0.33 28.83 -3.72
CA VAL A 124 -0.85 29.62 -3.35
C VAL A 124 -2.12 29.01 -3.96
N GLU A 125 -2.07 28.58 -5.21
CA GLU A 125 -3.20 27.92 -5.88
C GLU A 125 -3.58 26.61 -5.19
N ASN A 126 -2.58 25.76 -4.84
CA ASN A 126 -2.81 24.51 -4.10
C ASN A 126 -3.35 24.73 -2.68
N ALA A 127 -3.02 25.86 -2.05
CA ALA A 127 -3.48 26.22 -0.71
C ALA A 127 -4.89 26.84 -0.66
N ARG A 128 -5.54 27.09 -1.81
CA ARG A 128 -6.92 27.58 -1.84
C ARG A 128 -7.89 26.56 -1.27
N PRO A 129 -8.97 26.98 -0.60
CA PRO A 129 -9.96 26.07 0.00
C PRO A 129 -10.51 25.01 -0.97
N GLU A 130 -10.67 25.35 -2.24
CA GLU A 130 -11.14 24.47 -3.31
C GLU A 130 -10.11 23.43 -3.76
N ASN A 131 -8.81 23.66 -3.54
CA ASN A 131 -7.70 22.83 -4.03
C ASN A 131 -6.92 22.13 -2.90
N VAL A 132 -7.08 22.59 -1.65
CA VAL A 132 -6.30 22.11 -0.49
C VAL A 132 -6.52 20.64 -0.19
N VAL A 133 -7.71 20.12 -0.52
CA VAL A 133 -8.07 18.71 -0.36
C VAL A 133 -7.91 17.97 -1.67
N TYR A 134 -7.29 16.80 -1.62
CA TYR A 134 -7.09 15.98 -2.81
C TYR A 134 -7.33 14.50 -2.53
N ARG A 135 -7.72 13.74 -3.57
CA ARG A 135 -7.88 12.30 -3.51
C ARG A 135 -6.53 11.62 -3.43
N TYR A 136 -6.26 10.97 -2.32
CA TYR A 136 -5.00 10.27 -2.08
C TYR A 136 -4.92 8.96 -2.87
N ASN A 137 -3.75 8.72 -3.47
CA ASN A 137 -3.39 7.42 -4.03
C ASN A 137 -1.91 7.16 -3.72
N TYR A 138 -1.64 6.06 -3.04
CA TYR A 138 -0.30 5.79 -2.51
C TYR A 138 0.80 5.61 -3.57
N TYR A 139 0.48 5.26 -4.82
CA TYR A 139 1.47 5.21 -5.91
C TYR A 139 1.48 6.48 -6.77
N TYR A 140 0.32 7.06 -7.06
CA TYR A 140 0.19 8.06 -8.12
C TYR A 140 -0.16 9.46 -7.65
N ASN A 141 -0.59 9.62 -6.38
CA ASN A 141 -0.99 10.94 -5.85
C ASN A 141 -0.80 10.97 -4.33
N ASN A 142 0.45 10.93 -3.88
CA ASN A 142 0.86 10.92 -2.48
C ASN A 142 1.69 12.18 -2.13
N CYS A 143 2.23 12.23 -0.90
CA CYS A 143 3.06 13.34 -0.45
C CYS A 143 4.28 13.56 -1.35
N THR A 144 4.91 12.50 -1.84
CA THR A 144 6.12 12.55 -2.64
C THR A 144 5.83 13.02 -4.07
N THR A 145 4.84 12.40 -4.73
CA THR A 145 4.48 12.79 -6.10
C THR A 145 3.96 14.22 -6.16
N ARG A 146 3.20 14.68 -5.16
CA ARG A 146 2.74 16.06 -5.06
C ARG A 146 3.88 17.06 -4.89
N ALA A 147 4.84 16.75 -4.04
CA ALA A 147 6.03 17.58 -3.84
C ALA A 147 6.90 17.63 -5.11
N ARG A 148 7.08 16.51 -5.78
CA ARG A 148 7.75 16.43 -7.08
C ARG A 148 7.06 17.28 -8.12
N ASP A 149 5.78 17.07 -8.31
CA ASP A 149 5.02 17.68 -9.42
C ASP A 149 4.95 19.21 -9.31
N ILE A 150 4.83 19.76 -8.08
CA ILE A 150 4.85 21.22 -7.91
C ILE A 150 6.24 21.82 -8.17
N ILE A 151 7.33 21.10 -7.82
CA ILE A 151 8.69 21.54 -8.10
C ILE A 151 8.96 21.46 -9.61
N TYR A 152 8.68 20.31 -10.24
CA TYR A 152 8.91 20.13 -11.68
C TYR A 152 8.06 21.09 -12.53
N GLY A 153 6.80 21.32 -12.12
CA GLY A 153 5.90 22.26 -12.81
C GLY A 153 6.33 23.72 -12.74
N ALA A 154 7.22 24.08 -11.83
CA ALA A 154 7.77 25.42 -11.72
C ALA A 154 9.03 25.65 -12.58
N LEU A 155 9.66 24.59 -13.08
CA LEU A 155 10.89 24.68 -13.88
C LEU A 155 10.60 25.12 -15.32
N GLU A 156 11.47 25.97 -15.86
CA GLU A 156 11.42 26.44 -17.26
C GLU A 156 12.14 25.48 -18.22
N GLY A 157 12.87 24.49 -17.68
CA GLY A 157 13.64 23.51 -18.44
C GLY A 157 13.15 22.08 -18.21
N GLU A 158 13.66 21.16 -19.01
CA GLU A 158 13.39 19.74 -18.90
C GLU A 158 14.34 19.07 -17.89
N VAL A 159 13.78 18.32 -16.96
CA VAL A 159 14.54 17.54 -15.98
C VAL A 159 15.05 16.27 -16.65
N SER A 160 16.34 15.92 -16.43
CA SER A 160 16.90 14.65 -16.87
C SER A 160 16.10 13.48 -16.25
N LYS A 161 15.85 12.46 -17.06
CA LYS A 161 15.14 11.27 -16.57
C LYS A 161 16.02 10.51 -15.58
N PRO A 162 15.41 9.97 -14.49
CA PRO A 162 16.13 9.11 -13.57
C PRO A 162 16.53 7.80 -14.23
N GLU A 163 17.48 7.10 -13.61
CA GLU A 163 17.90 5.77 -14.05
C GLU A 163 16.81 4.72 -13.78
N GLU A 164 16.77 3.65 -14.60
CA GLU A 164 15.83 2.56 -14.40
C GLU A 164 16.08 1.88 -13.04
N CYS A 165 15.03 1.72 -12.25
CA CYS A 165 15.10 1.02 -10.97
C CYS A 165 15.03 -0.52 -11.12
N GLY A 166 14.52 -1.03 -12.25
CA GLY A 166 14.40 -2.46 -12.54
C GLY A 166 13.50 -3.26 -11.59
N LEU A 167 12.61 -2.60 -10.86
CA LEU A 167 11.75 -3.19 -9.83
C LEU A 167 10.28 -3.00 -10.17
N THR A 168 9.44 -3.94 -9.71
CA THR A 168 7.98 -3.79 -9.71
C THR A 168 7.54 -2.88 -8.56
N PHE A 169 6.33 -2.33 -8.64
CA PHE A 169 5.76 -1.56 -7.53
C PHE A 169 5.75 -2.36 -6.21
N ARG A 170 5.48 -3.66 -6.28
CA ARG A 170 5.51 -4.54 -5.10
C ARG A 170 6.91 -4.66 -4.51
N GLU A 171 7.93 -4.87 -5.34
CA GLU A 171 9.33 -4.95 -4.89
C GLU A 171 9.81 -3.63 -4.30
N LEU A 172 9.38 -2.48 -4.87
CA LEU A 172 9.62 -1.16 -4.28
C LEU A 172 9.04 -1.04 -2.87
N ILE A 173 7.78 -1.47 -2.66
CA ILE A 173 7.15 -1.54 -1.34
C ILE A 173 7.92 -2.50 -0.42
N HIS A 174 8.30 -3.69 -0.90
CA HIS A 174 9.02 -4.68 -0.11
C HIS A 174 10.38 -4.18 0.37
N SER A 175 11.08 -3.37 -0.42
CA SER A 175 12.37 -2.77 -0.04
C SER A 175 12.28 -1.87 1.21
N LYS A 176 11.07 -1.43 1.59
CA LYS A 176 10.83 -0.54 2.73
C LYS A 176 10.26 -1.22 3.96
N ASN A 177 9.78 -2.45 3.84
CA ASN A 177 9.18 -3.21 4.94
C ASN A 177 9.76 -4.63 5.07
N GLU A 178 11.04 -4.79 4.74
CA GLU A 178 11.73 -6.08 4.76
C GLU A 178 11.68 -6.73 6.14
N ASP A 179 11.93 -5.97 7.20
CA ASP A 179 11.90 -6.43 8.59
C ASP A 179 10.48 -6.51 9.17
N GLN A 180 9.50 -5.86 8.54
CA GLN A 180 8.11 -5.77 9.00
C GLN A 180 7.21 -6.82 8.32
N ARG A 181 7.52 -8.11 8.50
CA ARG A 181 6.89 -9.22 7.75
C ARG A 181 5.38 -9.26 7.83
N TRP A 182 4.77 -8.90 8.96
CA TRP A 182 3.31 -8.85 9.11
C TRP A 182 2.68 -7.68 8.37
N ALA A 183 3.30 -6.49 8.41
CA ALA A 183 2.87 -5.34 7.62
C ALA A 183 2.99 -5.64 6.12
N ARG A 184 4.11 -6.24 5.70
CA ARG A 184 4.32 -6.70 4.32
C ARG A 184 3.26 -7.72 3.89
N CYS A 185 2.96 -8.73 4.72
CA CYS A 185 1.91 -9.71 4.46
C CYS A 185 0.54 -9.04 4.30
N GLY A 186 0.21 -8.07 5.17
CA GLY A 186 -1.01 -7.28 5.07
C GLY A 186 -1.10 -6.49 3.76
N ASN A 187 -0.03 -5.81 3.38
CA ASN A 187 0.04 -5.10 2.09
C ASN A 187 -0.16 -6.05 0.92
N ASP A 188 0.56 -7.18 0.89
CA ASP A 188 0.46 -8.16 -0.18
C ASP A 188 -0.93 -8.81 -0.29
N MET A 189 -1.65 -8.93 0.82
CA MET A 189 -3.06 -9.35 0.79
C MET A 189 -3.95 -8.36 0.04
N LEU A 190 -3.63 -7.07 0.11
CA LEU A 190 -4.43 -6.01 -0.51
C LEU A 190 -4.00 -5.71 -1.95
N LEU A 191 -2.72 -5.83 -2.26
CA LEU A 191 -2.15 -5.51 -3.56
C LEU A 191 -2.51 -6.58 -4.60
N GLY A 192 -3.05 -6.12 -5.74
CA GLY A 192 -3.39 -6.96 -6.88
C GLY A 192 -2.27 -7.04 -7.94
N VAL A 193 -2.62 -7.61 -9.09
CA VAL A 193 -1.73 -7.78 -10.26
C VAL A 193 -1.07 -6.48 -10.71
N GLY A 194 -1.77 -5.33 -10.57
CA GLY A 194 -1.23 -4.04 -10.96
C GLY A 194 0.05 -3.64 -10.22
N SER A 195 0.29 -4.21 -9.03
CA SER A 195 1.51 -3.96 -8.26
C SER A 195 2.70 -4.81 -8.69
N ASP A 196 2.48 -5.86 -9.48
CA ASP A 196 3.54 -6.71 -10.06
C ASP A 196 4.01 -6.18 -11.44
N LYS A 197 3.49 -5.02 -11.88
CA LYS A 197 3.97 -4.30 -13.06
C LYS A 197 5.33 -3.65 -12.74
N MET A 198 6.27 -3.69 -13.70
CA MET A 198 7.51 -2.93 -13.63
C MET A 198 7.18 -1.43 -13.53
N ALA A 199 7.76 -0.76 -12.55
CA ALA A 199 7.64 0.68 -12.41
C ALA A 199 8.58 1.38 -13.41
N SER A 200 8.09 2.45 -14.05
CA SER A 200 8.99 3.37 -14.76
C SER A 200 9.87 4.12 -13.76
N PRO A 201 10.98 4.72 -14.21
CA PRO A 201 11.81 5.55 -13.35
C PRO A 201 11.00 6.62 -12.60
N GLU A 202 10.17 7.37 -13.31
CA GLU A 202 9.31 8.41 -12.71
C GLU A 202 8.23 7.81 -11.80
N GLU A 203 7.74 6.61 -12.10
CA GLU A 203 6.79 5.92 -11.23
C GLU A 203 7.44 5.47 -9.92
N ALA A 204 8.75 5.13 -9.89
CA ALA A 204 9.46 4.77 -8.66
C ALA A 204 9.60 5.94 -7.67
N GLU A 205 9.57 7.17 -8.17
CA GLU A 205 9.61 8.41 -7.37
C GLU A 205 8.38 8.60 -6.45
N PHE A 206 7.41 7.67 -6.42
CA PHE A 206 6.38 7.71 -5.38
C PHE A 206 6.96 7.47 -3.98
N LEU A 207 8.14 6.86 -3.90
CA LEU A 207 8.89 6.65 -2.65
C LEU A 207 9.84 7.82 -2.39
N PRO A 208 9.83 8.38 -1.18
CA PRO A 208 10.68 9.53 -0.82
C PRO A 208 12.17 9.33 -1.11
N GLU A 209 12.69 8.13 -0.85
CA GLU A 209 14.12 7.85 -1.05
C GLU A 209 14.49 7.81 -2.54
N TYR A 210 13.60 7.32 -3.41
CA TYR A 210 13.86 7.30 -4.86
C TYR A 210 13.85 8.74 -5.40
N LEU A 211 12.85 9.54 -5.05
CA LEU A 211 12.82 10.95 -5.42
C LEU A 211 14.05 11.71 -4.92
N MET A 212 14.48 11.47 -3.67
CA MET A 212 15.68 12.08 -3.10
C MET A 212 16.93 11.76 -3.93
N LYS A 213 17.12 10.48 -4.30
CA LYS A 213 18.28 10.04 -5.09
C LYS A 213 18.26 10.63 -6.50
N ASP A 214 17.09 10.65 -7.12
CA ASP A 214 16.94 11.21 -8.47
C ASP A 214 17.19 12.71 -8.48
N PHE A 215 16.70 13.45 -7.48
CA PHE A 215 16.98 14.89 -7.32
C PHE A 215 18.47 15.19 -7.15
N GLU A 216 19.21 14.33 -6.44
CA GLU A 216 20.65 14.52 -6.22
C GLU A 216 21.45 14.55 -7.52
N THR A 217 21.04 13.75 -8.49
CA THR A 217 21.75 13.61 -9.79
C THR A 217 21.08 14.38 -10.93
N ALA A 218 19.84 14.83 -10.74
CA ALA A 218 19.05 15.48 -11.78
C ALA A 218 19.68 16.78 -12.29
N ARG A 219 19.57 16.98 -13.60
CA ARG A 219 19.94 18.22 -14.28
C ARG A 219 18.75 18.79 -15.02
N VAL A 220 18.66 20.10 -15.04
CA VAL A 220 17.65 20.84 -15.80
C VAL A 220 18.30 21.38 -17.07
N THR A 221 17.76 21.04 -18.23
CA THR A 221 18.19 21.54 -19.54
C THR A 221 17.20 22.58 -20.01
N TYR A 222 17.68 23.80 -20.21
CA TYR A 222 16.87 24.95 -20.65
C TYR A 222 16.76 25.02 -22.19
N PRO A 223 15.78 25.76 -22.73
CA PRO A 223 15.58 25.89 -24.19
C PRO A 223 16.78 26.48 -24.93
N ASP A 224 17.65 27.24 -24.26
CA ASP A 224 18.89 27.80 -24.81
C ASP A 224 20.06 26.78 -24.81
N GLY A 225 19.83 25.56 -24.34
CA GLY A 225 20.82 24.48 -24.21
C GLY A 225 21.68 24.55 -22.96
N THR A 226 21.48 25.53 -22.09
CA THR A 226 22.18 25.58 -20.80
C THR A 226 21.69 24.48 -19.86
N GLN A 227 22.59 23.97 -19.02
CA GLN A 227 22.26 22.94 -18.04
C GLN A 227 22.72 23.37 -16.65
N LYS A 228 21.86 23.15 -15.65
CA LYS A 228 22.22 23.30 -14.23
C LYS A 228 21.82 22.07 -13.42
N ALA A 229 22.50 21.84 -12.28
CA ALA A 229 22.03 20.84 -11.32
C ALA A 229 20.69 21.28 -10.71
N LEU A 230 19.76 20.36 -10.54
CA LEU A 230 18.46 20.61 -9.90
C LEU A 230 18.64 20.98 -8.42
N VAL A 231 19.59 20.33 -7.74
CA VAL A 231 19.94 20.57 -6.34
C VAL A 231 21.27 21.28 -6.27
N ASP A 232 21.36 22.36 -5.49
CA ASP A 232 22.61 23.12 -5.29
C ASP A 232 23.31 22.74 -3.99
N SER A 233 22.59 22.30 -2.96
CA SER A 233 23.16 21.82 -1.69
C SER A 233 22.24 20.81 -1.02
N ALA A 234 22.85 19.84 -0.30
CA ALA A 234 22.12 18.79 0.39
C ALA A 234 22.79 18.49 1.74
N PHE A 235 21.99 18.39 2.80
CA PHE A 235 22.46 18.14 4.15
C PHE A 235 21.35 17.68 5.10
N TRP A 236 21.72 17.06 6.21
CA TRP A 236 20.80 16.70 7.27
C TRP A 236 20.44 17.93 8.09
N VAL A 237 19.16 18.33 8.12
CA VAL A 237 18.65 19.36 9.05
C VAL A 237 18.29 18.75 10.40
N LEU A 238 18.03 17.44 10.41
CA LEU A 238 17.91 16.64 11.61
C LEU A 238 18.60 15.30 11.36
N MET A 239 19.66 15.03 12.10
CA MET A 239 20.35 13.74 12.03
C MET A 239 19.50 12.63 12.64
N PRO A 240 19.52 11.40 12.08
CA PRO A 240 18.90 10.25 12.73
C PRO A 240 19.39 10.08 14.17
N GLY A 241 18.44 9.93 15.09
CA GLY A 241 18.71 9.66 16.51
C GLY A 241 18.55 8.19 16.85
N GLN A 242 18.34 7.92 18.14
CA GLN A 242 17.91 6.59 18.59
C GLN A 242 16.46 6.35 18.16
N PRO A 243 16.16 5.25 17.46
CA PRO A 243 14.80 4.93 17.08
C PRO A 243 13.90 4.85 18.32
N TRP A 244 12.76 5.49 18.25
CA TRP A 244 11.73 5.33 19.26
C TRP A 244 11.01 4.00 19.01
N HIS A 245 10.95 3.14 20.02
CA HIS A 245 10.16 1.92 19.99
C HIS A 245 9.05 2.06 21.03
N PRO A 246 7.77 1.80 20.68
CA PRO A 246 6.71 1.78 21.67
C PRO A 246 7.03 0.74 22.74
N ALA A 247 6.88 1.13 24.02
CA ALA A 247 7.15 0.24 25.15
C ALA A 247 6.27 -1.03 25.12
N ASP A 248 5.14 -0.96 24.40
CA ASP A 248 4.16 -2.03 24.22
C ASP A 248 4.24 -2.68 22.84
N ALA A 249 5.30 -2.46 22.06
CA ALA A 249 5.49 -3.14 20.78
C ALA A 249 5.58 -4.64 21.02
N VAL A 250 4.52 -5.35 20.66
CA VAL A 250 4.48 -6.81 20.73
C VAL A 250 5.07 -7.34 19.44
N ASP A 251 6.32 -7.75 19.50
CA ASP A 251 6.90 -8.56 18.42
C ASP A 251 6.10 -9.85 18.30
N MET A 252 5.49 -10.04 17.14
CA MET A 252 4.76 -11.26 16.84
C MET A 252 5.75 -12.42 16.79
N PRO A 253 5.65 -13.40 17.71
CA PRO A 253 6.68 -14.44 17.86
C PRO A 253 6.77 -15.39 16.66
N LEU A 254 5.75 -15.38 15.80
CA LEU A 254 5.66 -16.22 14.61
C LEU A 254 5.52 -15.36 13.36
N THR A 255 6.20 -15.77 12.30
CA THR A 255 6.06 -15.15 10.99
C THR A 255 4.78 -15.61 10.28
N PRO A 256 4.25 -14.87 9.28
CA PRO A 256 3.06 -15.27 8.54
C PRO A 256 3.15 -16.67 7.94
N ILE A 257 4.31 -17.04 7.36
CA ILE A 257 4.53 -18.39 6.80
C ILE A 257 4.52 -19.49 7.88
N GLN A 258 5.06 -19.23 9.07
CA GLN A 258 5.02 -20.17 10.17
C GLN A 258 3.58 -20.41 10.65
N CYS A 259 2.80 -19.33 10.78
CA CYS A 259 1.38 -19.43 11.10
C CYS A 259 0.62 -20.24 10.03
N ALA A 260 0.90 -20.00 8.74
CA ALA A 260 0.28 -20.75 7.64
C ALA A 260 0.62 -22.25 7.71
N TRP A 261 1.86 -22.62 8.03
CA TRP A 261 2.26 -24.02 8.21
C TRP A 261 1.60 -24.68 9.42
N ILE A 262 1.42 -23.96 10.52
CA ILE A 262 0.69 -24.45 11.70
C ILE A 262 -0.77 -24.73 11.33
N VAL A 263 -1.43 -23.82 10.61
CA VAL A 263 -2.79 -24.01 10.11
C VAL A 263 -2.87 -25.20 9.15
N PHE A 264 -1.91 -25.34 8.25
CA PHE A 264 -1.84 -26.49 7.33
C PHE A 264 -1.71 -27.81 8.09
N ALA A 265 -0.81 -27.90 9.06
CA ALA A 265 -0.60 -29.11 9.85
C ALA A 265 -1.88 -29.47 10.64
N ALA A 266 -2.56 -28.50 11.23
CA ALA A 266 -3.82 -28.72 11.93
C ALA A 266 -4.94 -29.23 10.99
N ILE A 267 -5.06 -28.62 9.81
CA ILE A 267 -6.05 -29.04 8.78
C ILE A 267 -5.69 -30.43 8.21
N LEU A 268 -4.42 -30.73 8.02
CA LEU A 268 -3.96 -32.06 7.58
C LEU A 268 -4.33 -33.12 8.62
N ALA A 269 -4.00 -32.92 9.90
CA ALA A 269 -4.36 -33.81 10.98
C ALA A 269 -5.89 -34.02 11.07
N TYR A 270 -6.66 -32.94 11.01
CA TYR A 270 -8.11 -32.99 10.95
C TYR A 270 -8.63 -33.78 9.74
N THR A 271 -8.03 -33.60 8.57
CA THR A 271 -8.41 -34.30 7.33
C THR A 271 -8.15 -35.80 7.45
N LEU A 272 -6.96 -36.19 7.93
CA LEU A 272 -6.61 -37.60 8.18
C LEU A 272 -7.54 -38.25 9.20
N PHE A 273 -7.80 -37.57 10.33
CA PHE A 273 -8.77 -38.03 11.34
C PHE A 273 -10.18 -38.20 10.73
N SER A 274 -10.62 -37.26 9.91
CA SER A 274 -11.91 -37.35 9.21
C SER A 274 -11.99 -38.55 8.28
N LEU A 275 -10.92 -38.82 7.52
CA LEU A 275 -10.85 -39.99 6.63
C LEU A 275 -10.90 -41.33 7.42
N CYS A 276 -10.21 -41.40 8.56
CA CYS A 276 -10.29 -42.56 9.45
C CYS A 276 -11.72 -42.81 10.00
N LEU A 277 -12.41 -41.76 10.43
CA LEU A 277 -13.80 -41.88 10.88
C LEU A 277 -14.77 -42.28 9.73
N MET A 278 -14.52 -41.78 8.53
CA MET A 278 -15.28 -42.21 7.36
C MET A 278 -15.10 -43.72 7.05
N ALA A 279 -13.88 -44.22 7.14
CA ALA A 279 -13.58 -45.62 6.95
C ALA A 279 -14.27 -46.51 7.98
N ARG A 280 -14.42 -46.03 9.22
CA ARG A 280 -15.11 -46.77 10.33
C ARG A 280 -16.64 -46.68 10.28
N GLY A 281 -17.23 -45.90 9.37
CA GLY A 281 -18.68 -45.83 9.15
C GLY A 281 -19.49 -45.07 10.22
N SER A 282 -18.88 -44.25 11.08
CA SER A 282 -19.54 -43.52 12.16
C SER A 282 -20.41 -42.36 11.66
N GLY A 283 -21.73 -42.57 11.55
CA GLY A 283 -22.66 -41.62 10.99
C GLY A 283 -22.83 -40.31 11.80
N ARG A 284 -22.77 -40.33 13.15
CA ARG A 284 -22.86 -39.11 13.99
C ARG A 284 -21.62 -38.24 13.87
N SER A 285 -20.44 -38.82 13.91
CA SER A 285 -19.15 -38.11 13.75
C SER A 285 -19.06 -37.42 12.41
N LEU A 286 -19.61 -37.98 11.33
CA LEU A 286 -19.60 -37.37 10.01
C LEU A 286 -20.44 -36.11 9.92
N LYS A 287 -21.50 -35.93 10.72
CA LYS A 287 -22.25 -34.69 10.78
C LYS A 287 -21.43 -33.56 11.41
N THR A 288 -20.77 -33.86 12.52
CA THR A 288 -19.90 -32.88 13.23
C THR A 288 -18.74 -32.41 12.31
N LEU A 289 -18.07 -33.36 11.66
CA LEU A 289 -16.99 -33.03 10.72
C LEU A 289 -17.42 -32.09 9.58
N ARG A 290 -18.65 -32.27 9.07
CA ARG A 290 -19.20 -31.34 8.05
C ARG A 290 -19.39 -29.92 8.60
N ILE A 291 -19.81 -29.75 9.86
CA ILE A 291 -19.94 -28.44 10.48
C ILE A 291 -18.57 -27.76 10.56
N ILE A 292 -17.51 -28.50 10.90
CA ILE A 292 -16.15 -27.98 10.92
C ILE A 292 -15.70 -27.54 9.49
N ASP A 293 -15.95 -28.37 8.48
CA ASP A 293 -15.65 -28.03 7.09
C ASP A 293 -16.31 -26.69 6.68
N TYR A 294 -17.58 -26.51 7.12
CA TYR A 294 -18.29 -25.27 6.84
C TYR A 294 -17.73 -24.07 7.56
N ALA A 295 -17.42 -24.24 8.84
CA ALA A 295 -16.82 -23.17 9.62
C ALA A 295 -15.50 -22.72 8.98
N LEU A 296 -14.66 -23.65 8.54
CA LEU A 296 -13.43 -23.34 7.82
C LEU A 296 -13.70 -22.63 6.50
N CYS A 297 -14.64 -23.12 5.67
CA CYS A 297 -15.01 -22.45 4.43
C CYS A 297 -15.57 -21.04 4.68
N CYS A 298 -16.35 -20.85 5.75
CA CYS A 298 -16.88 -19.55 6.13
C CYS A 298 -15.75 -18.57 6.54
N LEU A 299 -14.72 -19.04 7.24
CA LEU A 299 -13.56 -18.20 7.57
C LEU A 299 -12.83 -17.71 6.32
N TYR A 300 -12.60 -18.59 5.34
CA TYR A 300 -12.03 -18.18 4.05
C TYR A 300 -12.93 -17.18 3.30
N ALA A 301 -14.25 -17.43 3.30
CA ALA A 301 -15.21 -16.55 2.65
C ALA A 301 -15.28 -15.18 3.32
N LEU A 302 -15.16 -15.11 4.65
CA LEU A 302 -15.17 -13.86 5.40
C LEU A 302 -13.98 -12.98 5.03
N ALA A 303 -12.77 -13.56 4.96
CA ALA A 303 -11.58 -12.87 4.47
C ALA A 303 -11.79 -12.38 3.03
N GLY A 304 -12.48 -13.14 2.21
CA GLY A 304 -12.81 -12.81 0.83
C GLY A 304 -13.79 -11.64 0.66
N LEU A 305 -14.60 -11.32 1.66
CA LEU A 305 -15.50 -10.15 1.59
C LEU A 305 -14.72 -8.86 1.46
N MET A 306 -13.58 -8.74 2.14
CA MET A 306 -12.69 -7.58 2.02
C MET A 306 -12.12 -7.49 0.60
N LEU A 307 -11.55 -8.58 0.07
CA LEU A 307 -11.03 -8.61 -1.30
C LEU A 307 -12.11 -8.35 -2.35
N PHE A 308 -13.33 -8.82 -2.11
CA PHE A 308 -14.48 -8.52 -2.97
C PHE A 308 -14.84 -7.03 -2.95
N ALA A 309 -14.85 -6.41 -1.77
CA ALA A 309 -15.07 -4.96 -1.67
C ALA A 309 -13.99 -4.17 -2.43
N MET A 310 -12.74 -4.62 -2.40
CA MET A 310 -11.64 -3.97 -3.10
C MET A 310 -11.72 -4.04 -4.64
N LEU A 311 -12.53 -4.94 -5.22
CA LEU A 311 -12.83 -4.90 -6.67
C LEU A 311 -13.48 -3.58 -7.09
N PHE A 312 -14.19 -2.92 -6.18
CA PHE A 312 -14.86 -1.64 -6.39
C PHE A 312 -14.02 -0.44 -5.93
N SER A 313 -12.80 -0.68 -5.43
CA SER A 313 -11.90 0.36 -4.97
C SER A 313 -11.47 1.26 -6.14
N GLN A 314 -11.27 2.54 -5.86
CA GLN A 314 -10.69 3.50 -6.80
C GLN A 314 -9.16 3.37 -6.93
N HIS A 315 -8.52 2.60 -6.05
CA HIS A 315 -7.10 2.28 -6.20
C HIS A 315 -6.87 1.29 -7.38
N PRO A 316 -6.19 1.69 -8.45
CA PRO A 316 -6.07 0.86 -9.66
C PRO A 316 -5.28 -0.42 -9.42
N THR A 317 -4.35 -0.43 -8.46
CA THR A 317 -3.43 -1.53 -8.18
C THR A 317 -4.00 -2.63 -7.31
N VAL A 318 -5.19 -2.45 -6.72
CA VAL A 318 -5.83 -3.45 -5.84
C VAL A 318 -7.01 -4.17 -6.49
N ARG A 319 -7.61 -3.61 -7.56
CA ARG A 319 -8.86 -4.11 -8.15
C ARG A 319 -8.79 -5.55 -8.62
N LEU A 320 -7.73 -5.94 -9.30
CA LEU A 320 -7.55 -7.31 -9.79
C LEU A 320 -6.58 -8.04 -8.87
N ASN A 321 -7.13 -8.67 -7.82
CA ASN A 321 -6.36 -9.45 -6.86
C ASN A 321 -6.77 -10.93 -6.95
N LEU A 322 -5.88 -11.76 -7.51
CA LEU A 322 -6.14 -13.18 -7.73
C LEU A 322 -6.26 -14.00 -6.45
N GLN A 323 -5.86 -13.43 -5.30
CA GLN A 323 -6.06 -14.08 -3.99
C GLN A 323 -7.55 -14.26 -3.65
N ILE A 324 -8.46 -13.50 -4.30
CA ILE A 324 -9.91 -13.71 -4.19
C ILE A 324 -10.35 -15.10 -4.66
N LEU A 325 -9.58 -15.78 -5.50
CA LEU A 325 -9.87 -17.15 -5.95
C LEU A 325 -9.76 -18.16 -4.81
N MET A 326 -8.89 -17.89 -3.83
CA MET A 326 -8.78 -18.68 -2.60
C MET A 326 -9.78 -18.17 -1.53
N PHE A 327 -9.83 -16.86 -1.31
CA PHE A 327 -10.72 -16.19 -0.36
C PHE A 327 -12.03 -15.75 -1.04
N CYS A 328 -12.74 -16.68 -1.67
CA CYS A 328 -13.94 -16.33 -2.43
C CYS A 328 -15.19 -16.25 -1.54
N PRO A 329 -15.95 -15.13 -1.55
CA PRO A 329 -17.20 -15.03 -0.81
C PRO A 329 -18.23 -16.12 -1.18
N LEU A 330 -18.15 -16.67 -2.37
CA LEU A 330 -19.04 -17.77 -2.79
C LEU A 330 -18.89 -19.05 -1.96
N TRP A 331 -17.83 -19.15 -1.13
CA TRP A 331 -17.69 -20.27 -0.19
C TRP A 331 -18.81 -20.31 0.86
N PHE A 332 -19.48 -19.18 1.15
CA PHE A 332 -20.71 -19.19 1.96
C PHE A 332 -21.82 -20.03 1.32
N ILE A 333 -21.96 -19.99 -0.02
CA ILE A 333 -22.96 -20.78 -0.76
C ILE A 333 -22.63 -22.27 -0.71
N THR A 334 -21.36 -22.64 -0.85
CA THR A 334 -20.92 -24.03 -0.76
C THR A 334 -21.07 -24.59 0.66
N ALA A 335 -20.97 -23.74 1.66
CA ALA A 335 -21.22 -24.08 3.05
C ALA A 335 -22.70 -24.31 3.38
N TRP A 336 -23.62 -23.76 2.57
CA TRP A 336 -25.07 -23.89 2.84
C TRP A 336 -25.56 -25.35 2.64
N PRO A 337 -26.44 -25.87 3.52
CA PRO A 337 -26.87 -27.26 3.48
C PRO A 337 -27.48 -27.73 2.17
N THR A 338 -28.15 -26.84 1.45
CA THR A 338 -28.81 -27.11 0.16
C THR A 338 -27.86 -27.06 -1.04
N ALA A 339 -26.76 -26.33 -0.97
CA ALA A 339 -25.76 -26.21 -2.02
C ALA A 339 -24.72 -27.37 -2.03
N ARG A 340 -24.97 -28.43 -1.30
CA ARG A 340 -24.07 -29.60 -1.12
C ARG A 340 -24.00 -30.53 -2.34
N SER A 341 -24.13 -30.01 -3.54
CA SER A 341 -23.86 -30.83 -4.72
C SER A 341 -22.33 -31.00 -4.87
N SER A 342 -21.91 -32.10 -5.47
CA SER A 342 -20.50 -32.29 -5.87
C SER A 342 -19.99 -31.14 -6.75
N LYS A 343 -20.89 -30.46 -7.42
CA LYS A 343 -20.61 -29.29 -8.30
C LYS A 343 -19.95 -28.13 -7.54
N GLY A 344 -20.42 -27.80 -6.32
CA GLY A 344 -19.82 -26.71 -5.52
C GLY A 344 -18.35 -26.96 -5.19
N TRP A 345 -18.02 -28.18 -4.76
CA TRP A 345 -16.64 -28.55 -4.46
C TRP A 345 -15.74 -28.58 -5.71
N ILE A 346 -16.29 -28.94 -6.87
CA ILE A 346 -15.56 -28.88 -8.15
C ILE A 346 -15.28 -27.43 -8.52
N VAL A 347 -16.25 -26.52 -8.37
CA VAL A 347 -16.05 -25.08 -8.61
C VAL A 347 -14.93 -24.54 -7.71
N MET A 348 -14.93 -24.90 -6.41
CA MET A 348 -13.85 -24.53 -5.50
C MET A 348 -12.48 -25.08 -5.95
N ALA A 349 -12.44 -26.34 -6.41
CA ALA A 349 -11.20 -26.94 -6.91
C ALA A 349 -10.67 -26.21 -8.15
N VAL A 350 -11.55 -25.85 -9.08
CA VAL A 350 -11.19 -25.07 -10.27
C VAL A 350 -10.66 -23.69 -9.89
N ALA A 351 -11.34 -23.00 -8.95
CA ALA A 351 -10.89 -21.69 -8.47
C ALA A 351 -9.50 -21.76 -7.81
N LEU A 352 -9.24 -22.80 -6.99
CA LEU A 352 -7.91 -22.99 -6.39
C LEU A 352 -6.85 -23.37 -7.45
N THR A 353 -7.20 -24.13 -8.46
CA THR A 353 -6.27 -24.38 -9.57
C THR A 353 -5.91 -23.08 -10.27
N ALA A 354 -6.91 -22.22 -10.57
CA ALA A 354 -6.67 -20.90 -11.12
C ALA A 354 -5.84 -20.00 -10.17
N PHE A 355 -6.06 -20.08 -8.86
CA PHE A 355 -5.23 -19.40 -7.87
C PHE A 355 -3.75 -19.82 -7.99
N PHE A 356 -3.45 -21.12 -8.02
CA PHE A 356 -2.06 -21.58 -8.16
C PHE A 356 -1.43 -21.16 -9.49
N LEU A 357 -2.19 -21.17 -10.57
CA LEU A 357 -1.74 -20.66 -11.86
C LEU A 357 -1.51 -19.14 -11.83
N GLY A 358 -2.25 -18.43 -11.00
CA GLY A 358 -2.11 -16.99 -10.80
C GLY A 358 -0.74 -16.56 -10.25
N ASN A 359 0.04 -17.47 -9.63
CA ASN A 359 1.41 -17.18 -9.19
C ASN A 359 2.37 -16.81 -10.34
N PHE A 360 2.02 -17.12 -11.58
CA PHE A 360 2.79 -16.68 -12.76
C PHE A 360 2.53 -15.21 -13.12
N VAL A 361 1.50 -14.59 -12.53
CA VAL A 361 1.04 -13.24 -12.88
C VAL A 361 1.06 -12.30 -11.69
N GLN A 362 0.84 -12.82 -10.47
CA GLN A 362 0.78 -12.04 -9.23
C GLN A 362 1.58 -12.72 -8.14
N SER A 363 2.41 -11.95 -7.45
CA SER A 363 3.04 -12.35 -6.19
C SER A 363 2.01 -12.29 -5.07
N TYR A 364 1.87 -13.37 -4.31
CA TYR A 364 0.88 -13.48 -3.24
C TYR A 364 1.49 -13.18 -1.87
N ALA A 365 0.62 -12.86 -0.92
CA ALA A 365 0.99 -12.67 0.46
C ALA A 365 1.71 -13.89 1.03
N GLU A 366 2.64 -13.64 1.94
CA GLU A 366 3.41 -14.67 2.61
C GLU A 366 2.49 -15.70 3.28
N GLY A 367 2.67 -16.99 2.94
CA GLY A 367 1.85 -18.10 3.46
C GLY A 367 0.56 -18.36 2.68
N ALA A 368 0.14 -17.51 1.74
CA ALA A 368 -1.11 -17.71 0.99
C ALA A 368 -1.15 -19.06 0.24
N ASN A 369 -0.06 -19.44 -0.41
CA ASN A 369 0.03 -20.74 -1.09
C ASN A 369 -0.12 -21.93 -0.12
N VAL A 370 0.39 -21.83 1.10
CA VAL A 370 0.26 -22.86 2.12
C VAL A 370 -1.18 -22.96 2.61
N LEU A 371 -1.85 -21.80 2.81
CA LEU A 371 -3.28 -21.77 3.15
C LEU A 371 -4.16 -22.33 2.02
N ALA A 372 -3.81 -22.09 0.76
CA ALA A 372 -4.49 -22.69 -0.39
C ALA A 372 -4.32 -24.22 -0.43
N LEU A 373 -3.13 -24.75 -0.11
CA LEU A 373 -2.91 -26.18 0.04
C LEU A 373 -3.77 -26.77 1.19
N ALA A 374 -3.88 -26.06 2.32
CA ALA A 374 -4.75 -26.47 3.41
C ALA A 374 -6.23 -26.57 2.98
N LEU A 375 -6.73 -25.57 2.26
CA LEU A 375 -8.08 -25.58 1.72
C LEU A 375 -8.28 -26.70 0.66
N SER A 376 -7.26 -26.99 -0.13
CA SER A 376 -7.27 -28.11 -1.10
C SER A 376 -7.50 -29.47 -0.44
N LEU A 377 -6.93 -29.70 0.77
CA LEU A 377 -7.18 -30.94 1.54
C LEU A 377 -8.66 -31.09 1.92
N ILE A 378 -9.30 -30.01 2.37
CA ILE A 378 -10.72 -30.00 2.72
C ILE A 378 -11.58 -30.30 1.48
N ILE A 379 -11.28 -29.68 0.36
CA ILE A 379 -12.00 -29.87 -0.89
C ILE A 379 -11.85 -31.31 -1.39
N ALA A 380 -10.63 -31.82 -1.48
CA ALA A 380 -10.34 -33.17 -1.93
C ALA A 380 -11.06 -34.22 -1.07
N LYS A 381 -11.00 -34.09 0.27
CA LYS A 381 -11.73 -34.95 1.19
C LYS A 381 -13.23 -34.96 0.90
N ASN A 382 -13.84 -33.79 0.72
CA ASN A 382 -15.28 -33.68 0.46
C ASN A 382 -15.69 -34.24 -0.92
N ILE A 383 -14.87 -34.06 -1.94
CA ILE A 383 -15.06 -34.67 -3.26
C ILE A 383 -15.01 -36.21 -3.14
N MET A 384 -13.98 -36.76 -2.51
CA MET A 384 -13.83 -38.20 -2.29
C MET A 384 -15.02 -38.79 -1.54
N GLN A 385 -15.52 -38.14 -0.49
CA GLN A 385 -16.68 -38.57 0.27
C GLN A 385 -17.93 -38.68 -0.62
N LYS A 386 -18.12 -37.70 -1.52
CA LYS A 386 -19.27 -37.71 -2.45
C LYS A 386 -19.20 -38.85 -3.45
N PHE A 387 -18.03 -39.10 -4.03
CA PHE A 387 -17.83 -40.22 -4.96
C PHE A 387 -18.07 -41.56 -4.26
N ALA A 388 -17.59 -41.76 -3.05
CA ALA A 388 -17.81 -42.98 -2.27
C ALA A 388 -19.32 -43.23 -1.98
N GLN A 389 -20.07 -42.15 -1.65
CA GLN A 389 -21.51 -42.22 -1.40
C GLN A 389 -22.29 -42.57 -2.71
N SER A 390 -21.90 -41.98 -3.83
CA SER A 390 -22.52 -42.23 -5.14
C SER A 390 -22.34 -43.69 -5.56
N LYS A 391 -21.12 -44.25 -5.43
CA LYS A 391 -20.86 -45.65 -5.73
C LYS A 391 -21.70 -46.60 -4.87
N LYS A 392 -21.84 -46.36 -3.55
CA LYS A 392 -22.72 -47.17 -2.70
C LYS A 392 -24.17 -47.11 -3.12
N LYS A 393 -24.69 -45.93 -3.51
CA LYS A 393 -26.06 -45.77 -3.97
C LYS A 393 -26.32 -46.54 -5.29
N HIS A 394 -25.38 -46.46 -6.24
CA HIS A 394 -25.45 -47.24 -7.49
C HIS A 394 -25.40 -48.75 -7.27
N TYR A 395 -24.56 -49.21 -6.34
CA TYR A 395 -24.48 -50.63 -6.00
C TYR A 395 -25.80 -51.13 -5.37
N PHE A 396 -26.39 -50.39 -4.42
CA PHE A 396 -27.72 -50.74 -3.88
C PHE A 396 -28.82 -50.72 -4.88
N CYS A 397 -28.91 -49.72 -5.79
CA CYS A 397 -29.90 -49.70 -6.85
C CYS A 397 -29.76 -50.90 -7.77
N ARG A 398 -28.56 -51.34 -8.17
CA ARG A 398 -28.35 -52.53 -9.01
C ARG A 398 -28.77 -53.84 -8.31
N VAL A 399 -28.54 -53.94 -7.00
CA VAL A 399 -28.91 -55.16 -6.26
C VAL A 399 -30.43 -55.28 -6.06
N PHE A 400 -31.17 -54.14 -5.96
CA PHE A 400 -32.62 -54.14 -5.77
C PHE A 400 -33.45 -54.03 -7.07
N THR A 401 -32.83 -53.74 -8.20
CA THR A 401 -33.54 -53.74 -9.53
C THR A 401 -33.35 -55.06 -10.30
N ASN A 402 -32.47 -55.97 -9.83
CA ASN A 402 -32.25 -57.28 -10.44
C ASN A 402 -32.88 -58.42 -9.62
N ASN A 403 -33.72 -58.14 -8.63
CA ASN A 403 -34.67 -59.01 -7.98
C ASN A 403 -36.10 -58.51 -8.25
#